data_a39fbf2851371dba278d2626b0b51d64
#
_entry.id   a39fbf2851371dba278d2626b0b51d64
#
_cell.length_a   1.000
_cell.length_b   1.000
_cell.length_c   1.000
_cell.angle_alpha   90.00
_cell.angle_beta   90.00
_cell.angle_gamma   90.00
#
_symmetry.space_group_name_H-M   'P 1'
#
loop_
_entity.id
_entity.type
_entity.pdbx_description
1 polymer ?
#
loop_
_entity_poly.entity_id
_entity_poly.type
_entity_poly.pdbx_seq_one_letter_code
_entity_poly.pdbx_strand_id
1 'polypeptide(L)'
;EEVVGQKHVTARLESYVRSRSMPHLMFTGPAGTGKTTCSLALARELFGDEWRGNFIELNASDERGIEVVRGKIKDFARTAPIGNAEFKIIFLDEADNLTSDAQGALRRTMEKYSGICRFILSCNYSSRIIDPIQSRCAVFKFRPLSPEDISGFLGMIVQKENVTIDDEAMAGLVRIARGDMRR
;
A
#
# COMPACT_ATOMS: atom_id res chain seq x y z
N GLU A 1 6.23 -3.31 12.72
CA GLU A 1 5.49 -3.00 13.98
C GLU A 1 4.23 -2.15 13.77
N GLU A 2 4.12 -1.43 12.64
CA GLU A 2 2.96 -0.56 12.35
C GLU A 2 1.79 -1.30 11.66
N VAL A 3 2.01 -2.49 11.13
CA VAL A 3 0.99 -3.27 10.38
C VAL A 3 0.39 -4.34 11.26
N VAL A 4 -0.90 -4.22 11.54
CA VAL A 4 -1.65 -5.14 12.40
C VAL A 4 -2.29 -6.25 11.58
N GLY A 5 -2.28 -7.48 12.09
CA GLY A 5 -3.10 -8.61 11.63
C GLY A 5 -2.77 -9.21 10.26
N GLN A 6 -1.77 -8.71 9.52
CA GLN A 6 -1.43 -9.16 8.16
C GLN A 6 -0.12 -9.97 8.11
N LYS A 7 0.12 -10.86 9.07
CA LYS A 7 1.40 -11.59 9.22
C LYS A 7 1.88 -12.28 7.95
N HIS A 8 0.98 -12.84 7.15
CA HIS A 8 1.31 -13.50 5.88
C HIS A 8 1.77 -12.52 4.79
N VAL A 9 1.31 -11.24 4.84
CA VAL A 9 1.75 -10.16 3.96
C VAL A 9 3.10 -9.66 4.42
N THR A 10 3.23 -9.28 5.68
CA THR A 10 4.46 -8.68 6.24
C THR A 10 5.65 -9.61 6.11
N ALA A 11 5.51 -10.90 6.46
CA ALA A 11 6.59 -11.88 6.33
C ALA A 11 7.15 -11.99 4.90
N ARG A 12 6.27 -11.90 3.89
CA ARG A 12 6.70 -11.92 2.48
C ARG A 12 7.33 -10.60 2.06
N LEU A 13 6.84 -9.45 2.52
CA LEU A 13 7.41 -8.14 2.23
C LEU A 13 8.78 -7.95 2.88
N GLU A 14 9.01 -8.48 4.08
CA GLU A 14 10.32 -8.50 4.72
C GLU A 14 11.40 -9.20 3.89
N SER A 15 11.04 -10.20 3.08
CA SER A 15 12.00 -10.83 2.17
C SER A 15 12.49 -9.86 1.10
N TYR A 16 11.63 -8.97 0.60
CA TYR A 16 12.02 -7.92 -0.35
C TYR A 16 12.90 -6.85 0.29
N VAL A 17 12.63 -6.49 1.54
CA VAL A 17 13.49 -5.57 2.31
C VAL A 17 14.90 -6.15 2.46
N ARG A 18 14.98 -7.43 2.87
CA ARG A 18 16.28 -8.12 3.04
C ARG A 18 17.08 -8.26 1.75
N SER A 19 16.41 -8.56 0.64
CA SER A 19 17.05 -8.70 -0.67
C SER A 19 17.30 -7.37 -1.38
N ARG A 20 16.75 -6.26 -0.86
CA ARG A 20 16.72 -4.94 -1.51
C ARG A 20 16.22 -4.98 -2.96
N SER A 21 15.39 -5.96 -3.27
CA SER A 21 14.83 -6.17 -4.60
C SER A 21 13.37 -6.58 -4.50
N MET A 22 12.52 -5.93 -5.29
CA MET A 22 11.10 -6.26 -5.33
C MET A 22 10.53 -6.13 -6.74
N PRO A 23 9.54 -6.96 -7.12
CA PRO A 23 8.76 -6.77 -8.34
C PRO A 23 7.76 -5.61 -8.15
N HIS A 24 6.94 -5.33 -9.16
CA HIS A 24 5.72 -4.57 -8.93
C HIS A 24 4.78 -5.34 -8.01
N LEU A 25 4.07 -4.63 -7.13
CA LEU A 25 3.15 -5.23 -6.15
C LEU A 25 1.70 -4.81 -6.44
N MET A 26 0.77 -5.67 -6.09
CA MET A 26 -0.65 -5.34 -6.06
C MET A 26 -1.22 -5.75 -4.70
N PHE A 27 -1.67 -4.75 -3.94
CA PHE A 27 -2.35 -4.91 -2.66
C PHE A 27 -3.85 -4.89 -2.90
N THR A 28 -4.52 -5.98 -2.63
CA THR A 28 -5.97 -6.12 -2.83
C THR A 28 -6.67 -6.52 -1.55
N GLY A 29 -7.81 -5.93 -1.27
CA GLY A 29 -8.62 -6.24 -0.09
C GLY A 29 -9.45 -5.06 0.38
N PRO A 30 -10.33 -5.26 1.39
CA PRO A 30 -11.23 -4.25 1.89
C PRO A 30 -10.53 -2.97 2.37
N ALA A 31 -11.29 -1.88 2.47
CA ALA A 31 -10.81 -0.64 3.06
C ALA A 31 -10.38 -0.85 4.53
N GLY A 32 -9.47 -0.03 5.03
CA GLY A 32 -9.04 -0.04 6.44
C GLY A 32 -8.24 -1.26 6.89
N THR A 33 -7.77 -2.11 5.96
CA THR A 33 -6.98 -3.32 6.27
C THR A 33 -5.47 -3.10 6.30
N GLY A 34 -5.00 -1.85 6.15
CA GLY A 34 -3.58 -1.50 6.28
C GLY A 34 -2.78 -1.46 4.98
N LYS A 35 -3.41 -1.44 3.79
CA LYS A 35 -2.71 -1.41 2.49
C LYS A 35 -1.74 -0.23 2.37
N THR A 36 -2.22 0.98 2.62
CA THR A 36 -1.42 2.23 2.57
C THR A 36 -0.34 2.24 3.66
N THR A 37 -0.70 1.86 4.89
CA THR A 37 0.26 1.75 6.01
C THR A 37 1.39 0.79 5.70
N CYS A 38 1.06 -0.36 5.09
CA CYS A 38 2.02 -1.37 4.70
C CYS A 38 2.99 -0.87 3.61
N SER A 39 2.49 -0.07 2.64
CA SER A 39 3.33 0.51 1.59
C SER A 39 4.30 1.55 2.13
N LEU A 40 3.86 2.37 3.10
CA LEU A 40 4.69 3.37 3.78
C LEU A 40 5.75 2.70 4.66
N ALA A 41 5.36 1.67 5.43
CA ALA A 41 6.29 0.90 6.25
C ALA A 41 7.37 0.24 5.38
N LEU A 42 6.97 -0.38 4.25
CA LEU A 42 7.89 -0.97 3.29
C LEU A 42 8.89 0.05 2.72
N ALA A 43 8.42 1.25 2.37
CA ALA A 43 9.29 2.31 1.86
C ALA A 43 10.30 2.80 2.91
N ARG A 44 9.86 2.96 4.16
CA ARG A 44 10.74 3.35 5.28
C ARG A 44 11.81 2.29 5.55
N GLU A 45 11.45 1.02 5.55
CA GLU A 45 12.40 -0.09 5.75
C GLU A 45 13.41 -0.21 4.61
N LEU A 46 12.98 0.02 3.35
CA LEU A 46 13.85 -0.05 2.17
C LEU A 46 14.82 1.13 2.07
N PHE A 47 14.37 2.34 2.37
CA PHE A 47 15.09 3.58 2.06
C PHE A 47 15.55 4.36 3.29
N GLY A 48 15.19 3.95 4.50
CA GLY A 48 15.57 4.66 5.73
C GLY A 48 15.12 6.11 5.72
N ASP A 49 15.98 7.03 6.10
CA ASP A 49 15.68 8.48 6.18
C ASP A 49 15.35 9.11 4.82
N GLU A 50 15.81 8.50 3.73
CA GLU A 50 15.65 9.00 2.37
C GLU A 50 14.33 8.56 1.71
N TRP A 51 13.45 7.86 2.46
CA TRP A 51 12.22 7.29 1.92
C TRP A 51 11.31 8.31 1.23
N ARG A 52 11.23 9.56 1.74
CA ARG A 52 10.39 10.61 1.16
C ARG A 52 10.79 11.02 -0.25
N GLY A 53 12.07 10.94 -0.58
CA GLY A 53 12.57 11.24 -1.93
C GLY A 53 12.46 10.07 -2.90
N ASN A 54 12.29 8.85 -2.37
CA ASN A 54 12.19 7.60 -3.13
C ASN A 54 10.78 7.02 -3.17
N PHE A 55 9.79 7.70 -2.59
CA PHE A 55 8.39 7.26 -2.55
C PHE A 55 7.45 8.39 -2.93
N ILE A 56 6.50 8.10 -3.80
CA ILE A 56 5.40 9.01 -4.12
C ILE A 56 4.07 8.27 -3.99
N GLU A 57 3.11 8.91 -3.34
CA GLU A 57 1.72 8.45 -3.24
C GLU A 57 0.85 9.25 -4.19
N LEU A 58 0.08 8.56 -5.01
CA LEU A 58 -0.89 9.11 -5.94
C LEU A 58 -2.24 8.41 -5.71
N ASN A 59 -3.31 9.18 -5.67
CA ASN A 59 -4.66 8.63 -5.61
C ASN A 59 -5.32 8.67 -6.99
N ALA A 60 -5.72 7.49 -7.50
CA ALA A 60 -6.34 7.37 -8.82
C ALA A 60 -7.74 8.00 -8.90
N SER A 61 -8.43 8.20 -7.77
CA SER A 61 -9.75 8.83 -7.73
C SER A 61 -9.69 10.36 -7.75
N ASP A 62 -8.66 10.95 -7.14
CA ASP A 62 -8.54 12.41 -7.07
C ASP A 62 -8.07 13.00 -8.41
N GLU A 63 -7.32 12.22 -9.13
CA GLU A 63 -6.70 12.62 -10.38
C GLU A 63 -7.48 12.06 -11.57
N ARG A 64 -8.65 12.62 -11.86
CA ARG A 64 -9.60 12.15 -12.88
C ARG A 64 -9.08 12.09 -14.33
N GLY A 65 -7.80 12.36 -14.55
CA GLY A 65 -7.19 12.30 -15.87
C GLY A 65 -5.92 11.46 -15.86
N ILE A 66 -5.86 10.44 -16.71
CA ILE A 66 -4.64 9.66 -17.01
C ILE A 66 -3.43 10.57 -17.30
N GLU A 67 -3.66 11.74 -17.84
CA GLU A 67 -2.63 12.74 -18.18
C GLU A 67 -1.88 13.23 -16.93
N VAL A 68 -2.59 13.49 -15.83
CA VAL A 68 -2.00 13.98 -14.57
C VAL A 68 -1.18 12.87 -13.90
N VAL A 69 -1.76 11.66 -13.82
CA VAL A 69 -1.05 10.49 -13.31
C VAL A 69 0.21 10.22 -14.13
N ARG A 70 0.11 10.27 -15.47
CA ARG A 70 1.26 10.11 -16.35
C ARG A 70 2.32 11.20 -16.16
N GLY A 71 1.90 12.44 -16.03
CA GLY A 71 2.80 13.58 -15.79
C GLY A 71 3.61 13.38 -14.53
N LYS A 72 2.93 13.19 -13.39
CA LYS A 72 3.57 13.00 -12.08
C LYS A 72 4.46 11.75 -12.04
N ILE A 73 3.99 10.63 -12.58
CA ILE A 73 4.80 9.40 -12.68
C ILE A 73 6.05 9.64 -13.52
N LYS A 74 5.91 10.31 -14.67
CA LYS A 74 7.00 10.58 -15.57
C LYS A 74 8.03 11.51 -14.92
N ASP A 75 7.59 12.56 -14.25
CA ASP A 75 8.49 13.52 -13.59
C ASP A 75 9.24 12.85 -12.45
N PHE A 76 8.55 12.06 -11.63
CA PHE A 76 9.17 11.29 -10.56
C PHE A 76 10.15 10.24 -11.09
N ALA A 77 9.81 9.53 -12.18
CA ALA A 77 10.64 8.49 -12.76
C ALA A 77 11.85 9.02 -13.56
N ARG A 78 11.88 10.32 -13.90
CA ARG A 78 13.02 10.94 -14.61
C ARG A 78 14.19 11.24 -13.70
N THR A 79 13.96 11.39 -12.42
CA THR A 79 15.00 11.65 -11.43
C THR A 79 15.57 10.34 -10.90
N ALA A 80 16.89 10.27 -10.73
CA ALA A 80 17.54 9.13 -10.15
C ALA A 80 17.05 8.86 -8.71
N PRO A 81 17.10 7.62 -8.22
CA PRO A 81 16.92 7.33 -6.80
C PRO A 81 17.90 8.13 -5.94
N ILE A 82 17.48 8.50 -4.74
CA ILE A 82 18.30 9.25 -3.79
C ILE A 82 19.05 8.28 -2.89
N GLY A 83 20.28 8.62 -2.54
CA GLY A 83 21.14 7.83 -1.68
C GLY A 83 21.55 6.51 -2.29
N ASN A 84 21.49 5.44 -1.49
CA ASN A 84 21.87 4.09 -1.90
C ASN A 84 20.68 3.27 -2.46
N ALA A 85 19.58 3.91 -2.81
CA ALA A 85 18.42 3.23 -3.37
C ALA A 85 18.67 2.86 -4.84
N GLU A 86 18.36 1.61 -5.21
CA GLU A 86 18.45 1.13 -6.58
C GLU A 86 17.22 1.48 -7.42
N PHE A 87 16.10 1.75 -6.75
CA PHE A 87 14.82 2.09 -7.39
C PHE A 87 14.00 3.00 -6.49
N LYS A 88 12.90 3.54 -7.06
CA LYS A 88 11.91 4.36 -6.37
C LYS A 88 10.58 3.61 -6.33
N ILE A 89 9.71 3.97 -5.39
CA ILE A 89 8.37 3.39 -5.27
C ILE A 89 7.31 4.42 -5.66
N ILE A 90 6.42 4.01 -6.54
CA ILE A 90 5.21 4.73 -6.89
C ILE A 90 4.03 3.93 -6.33
N PHE A 91 3.40 4.46 -5.28
CA PHE A 91 2.19 3.92 -4.71
C PHE A 91 0.98 4.58 -5.36
N LEU A 92 0.13 3.78 -5.99
CA LEU A 92 -1.11 4.23 -6.61
C LEU A 92 -2.29 3.65 -5.83
N ASP A 93 -2.93 4.49 -5.03
CA ASP A 93 -4.12 4.09 -4.28
C ASP A 93 -5.37 4.13 -5.16
N GLU A 94 -6.34 3.31 -4.81
CA GLU A 94 -7.63 3.17 -5.52
C GLU A 94 -7.47 2.91 -7.03
N ALA A 95 -6.46 2.12 -7.41
CA ALA A 95 -6.14 1.83 -8.81
C ALA A 95 -7.30 1.18 -9.59
N ASP A 96 -8.24 0.55 -8.90
CA ASP A 96 -9.48 0.00 -9.47
C ASP A 96 -10.51 1.06 -9.90
N ASN A 97 -10.27 2.34 -9.62
CA ASN A 97 -11.06 3.47 -10.13
C ASN A 97 -10.56 4.01 -11.48
N LEU A 98 -9.41 3.53 -11.96
CA LEU A 98 -8.92 3.87 -13.30
C LEU A 98 -9.79 3.23 -14.38
N THR A 99 -10.08 3.99 -15.45
CA THR A 99 -10.70 3.43 -16.66
C THR A 99 -9.78 2.41 -17.34
N SER A 100 -10.33 1.54 -18.18
CA SER A 100 -9.55 0.54 -18.93
C SER A 100 -8.44 1.17 -19.79
N ASP A 101 -8.72 2.32 -20.41
CA ASP A 101 -7.73 3.07 -21.21
C ASP A 101 -6.60 3.62 -20.32
N ALA A 102 -6.96 4.14 -19.15
CA ALA A 102 -6.01 4.61 -18.16
C ALA A 102 -5.11 3.47 -17.66
N GLN A 103 -5.68 2.32 -17.37
CA GLN A 103 -4.93 1.13 -16.99
C GLN A 103 -4.02 0.62 -18.13
N GLY A 104 -4.49 0.64 -19.38
CA GLY A 104 -3.67 0.31 -20.54
C GLY A 104 -2.46 1.23 -20.70
N ALA A 105 -2.64 2.51 -20.38
CA ALA A 105 -1.58 3.49 -20.37
C ALA A 105 -0.62 3.32 -19.18
N LEU A 106 -1.15 3.02 -17.99
CA LEU A 106 -0.36 2.70 -16.81
C LEU A 106 0.54 1.48 -17.06
N ARG A 107 0.01 0.43 -17.69
CA ARG A 107 0.81 -0.74 -18.08
C ARG A 107 2.05 -0.34 -18.90
N ARG A 108 1.87 0.48 -19.95
CA ARG A 108 3.01 0.95 -20.77
C ARG A 108 4.01 1.77 -19.95
N THR A 109 3.52 2.53 -18.99
CA THR A 109 4.35 3.34 -18.09
C THR A 109 5.15 2.44 -17.14
N MET A 110 4.52 1.41 -16.56
CA MET A 110 5.19 0.41 -15.73
C MET A 110 6.31 -0.30 -16.48
N GLU A 111 6.05 -0.73 -17.73
CA GLU A 111 7.06 -1.35 -18.58
C GLU A 111 8.24 -0.40 -18.86
N LYS A 112 7.94 0.84 -19.21
CA LYS A 112 8.96 1.85 -19.56
C LYS A 112 9.90 2.18 -18.41
N TYR A 113 9.39 2.26 -17.19
CA TYR A 113 10.14 2.69 -16.02
C TYR A 113 10.50 1.56 -15.05
N SER A 114 10.34 0.31 -15.47
CA SER A 114 10.63 -0.87 -14.62
C SER A 114 12.07 -0.94 -14.11
N GLY A 115 13.02 -0.34 -14.80
CA GLY A 115 14.41 -0.26 -14.38
C GLY A 115 14.64 0.67 -13.19
N ILE A 116 13.82 1.73 -13.04
CA ILE A 116 14.03 2.80 -12.05
C ILE A 116 12.94 2.81 -10.99
N CYS A 117 11.71 2.37 -11.33
CA CYS A 117 10.56 2.44 -10.45
C CYS A 117 9.93 1.08 -10.22
N ARG A 118 9.43 0.87 -9.01
CA ARG A 118 8.51 -0.21 -8.65
C ARG A 118 7.15 0.38 -8.33
N PHE A 119 6.12 -0.22 -8.86
CA PHE A 119 4.75 0.19 -8.63
C PHE A 119 4.12 -0.68 -7.55
N ILE A 120 3.43 -0.05 -6.62
CA ILE A 120 2.54 -0.70 -5.66
C ILE A 120 1.13 -0.20 -5.97
N LEU A 121 0.28 -1.07 -6.50
CA LEU A 121 -1.11 -0.75 -6.83
C LEU A 121 -1.99 -1.22 -5.68
N SER A 122 -2.74 -0.30 -5.08
CA SER A 122 -3.74 -0.61 -4.05
C SER A 122 -5.13 -0.60 -4.69
N CYS A 123 -5.91 -1.64 -4.46
CA CYS A 123 -7.27 -1.77 -4.95
C CYS A 123 -8.16 -2.51 -3.95
N ASN A 124 -9.46 -2.23 -3.98
CA ASN A 124 -10.42 -2.99 -3.20
C ASN A 124 -10.84 -4.26 -3.95
N TYR A 125 -10.94 -4.19 -5.28
CA TYR A 125 -11.40 -5.29 -6.14
C TYR A 125 -10.38 -5.56 -7.25
N SER A 126 -9.62 -6.65 -7.13
CA SER A 126 -8.64 -7.04 -8.15
C SER A 126 -9.27 -7.34 -9.51
N SER A 127 -10.54 -7.76 -9.54
CA SER A 127 -11.28 -8.01 -10.77
C SER A 127 -11.49 -6.77 -11.66
N ARG A 128 -11.31 -5.57 -11.10
CA ARG A 128 -11.37 -4.31 -11.87
C ARG A 128 -10.02 -3.92 -12.49
N ILE A 129 -8.96 -4.62 -12.14
CA ILE A 129 -7.63 -4.39 -12.72
C ILE A 129 -7.47 -5.34 -13.92
N ILE A 130 -7.04 -4.81 -15.06
CA ILE A 130 -6.85 -5.60 -16.28
C ILE A 130 -5.75 -6.67 -16.11
N ASP A 131 -5.94 -7.84 -16.69
CA ASP A 131 -5.02 -8.97 -16.59
C ASP A 131 -3.56 -8.64 -16.95
N PRO A 132 -3.28 -7.80 -17.97
CA PRO A 132 -1.91 -7.41 -18.29
C PRO A 132 -1.17 -6.65 -17.17
N ILE A 133 -1.86 -5.97 -16.27
CA ILE A 133 -1.27 -5.38 -15.07
C ILE A 133 -1.11 -6.43 -13.98
N GLN A 134 -2.16 -7.22 -13.73
CA GLN A 134 -2.13 -8.25 -12.69
C GLN A 134 -0.97 -9.23 -12.89
N SER A 135 -0.73 -9.68 -14.14
CA SER A 135 0.34 -10.62 -14.47
C SER A 135 1.76 -10.09 -14.22
N ARG A 136 1.92 -8.78 -14.09
CA ARG A 136 3.20 -8.10 -13.81
C ARG A 136 3.43 -7.82 -12.34
N CYS A 137 2.44 -8.06 -11.49
CA CYS A 137 2.49 -7.75 -10.08
C CYS A 137 2.50 -9.02 -9.22
N ALA A 138 3.28 -9.00 -8.16
CA ALA A 138 3.09 -9.95 -7.07
C ALA A 138 1.86 -9.52 -6.26
N VAL A 139 0.86 -10.40 -6.20
CA VAL A 139 -0.43 -10.08 -5.56
C VAL A 139 -0.37 -10.40 -4.07
N PHE A 140 -0.81 -9.45 -3.24
CA PHE A 140 -0.96 -9.56 -1.80
C PHE A 140 -2.42 -9.32 -1.42
N LYS A 141 -3.06 -10.33 -0.85
CA LYS A 141 -4.45 -10.26 -0.42
C LYS A 141 -4.52 -9.86 1.05
N PHE A 142 -5.00 -8.66 1.31
CA PHE A 142 -5.30 -8.17 2.65
C PHE A 142 -6.67 -8.69 3.08
N ARG A 143 -6.76 -9.18 4.30
CA ARG A 143 -7.99 -9.70 4.90
C ARG A 143 -8.56 -8.69 5.88
N PRO A 144 -9.89 -8.68 6.12
CA PRO A 144 -10.44 -7.95 7.26
C PRO A 144 -9.69 -8.36 8.53
N LEU A 145 -9.44 -7.39 9.41
CA LEU A 145 -8.76 -7.67 10.68
C LEU A 145 -9.65 -8.50 11.59
N SER A 146 -9.04 -9.43 12.32
CA SER A 146 -9.77 -10.21 13.31
C SER A 146 -10.16 -9.37 14.53
N PRO A 147 -11.19 -9.76 15.29
CA PRO A 147 -11.53 -9.10 16.54
C PRO A 147 -10.35 -9.02 17.51
N GLU A 148 -9.52 -10.07 17.55
CA GLU A 148 -8.33 -10.16 18.39
C GLU A 148 -7.25 -9.15 17.97
N ASP A 149 -7.02 -9.02 16.66
CA ASP A 149 -6.07 -8.04 16.10
C ASP A 149 -6.50 -6.60 16.43
N ILE A 150 -7.79 -6.31 16.29
CA ILE A 150 -8.36 -4.98 16.60
C ILE A 150 -8.27 -4.71 18.08
N SER A 151 -8.70 -5.64 18.94
CA SER A 151 -8.64 -5.49 20.39
C SER A 151 -7.21 -5.27 20.88
N GLY A 152 -6.26 -6.05 20.36
CA GLY A 152 -4.83 -5.90 20.69
C GLY A 152 -4.29 -4.52 20.29
N PHE A 153 -4.66 -4.03 19.12
CA PHE A 153 -4.23 -2.69 18.67
C PHE A 153 -4.87 -1.56 19.48
N LEU A 154 -6.17 -1.65 19.77
CA LEU A 154 -6.86 -0.69 20.65
C LEU A 154 -6.26 -0.68 22.05
N GLY A 155 -5.91 -1.85 22.60
CA GLY A 155 -5.24 -1.97 23.89
C GLY A 155 -3.89 -1.24 23.91
N MET A 156 -3.10 -1.33 22.86
CA MET A 156 -1.86 -0.55 22.74
C MET A 156 -2.09 0.96 22.69
N ILE A 157 -3.14 1.41 21.98
CA ILE A 157 -3.50 2.83 21.94
C ILE A 157 -3.93 3.33 23.32
N VAL A 158 -4.84 2.61 23.98
CA VAL A 158 -5.35 2.93 25.32
C VAL A 158 -4.18 3.09 26.31
N GLN A 159 -3.21 2.16 26.26
CA GLN A 159 -2.02 2.19 27.10
C GLN A 159 -1.12 3.40 26.79
N LYS A 160 -0.92 3.71 25.52
CA LYS A 160 -0.06 4.80 25.05
C LYS A 160 -0.65 6.17 25.37
N GLU A 161 -1.97 6.30 25.27
CA GLU A 161 -2.71 7.55 25.54
C GLU A 161 -3.10 7.71 27.02
N ASN A 162 -2.73 6.72 27.90
CA ASN A 162 -3.10 6.71 29.31
C ASN A 162 -4.62 6.86 29.56
N VAL A 163 -5.43 6.22 28.75
CA VAL A 163 -6.90 6.21 28.87
C VAL A 163 -7.32 4.89 29.50
N THR A 164 -8.41 4.87 30.25
CA THR A 164 -9.05 3.65 30.75
C THR A 164 -10.27 3.31 29.91
N ILE A 165 -10.41 2.05 29.55
CA ILE A 165 -11.58 1.54 28.84
C ILE A 165 -12.03 0.25 29.52
N ASP A 166 -13.35 0.07 29.69
CA ASP A 166 -13.90 -1.19 30.19
C ASP A 166 -14.07 -2.23 29.08
N ASP A 167 -14.27 -3.47 29.48
CA ASP A 167 -14.37 -4.60 28.53
C ASP A 167 -15.60 -4.48 27.62
N GLU A 168 -16.69 -3.90 28.10
CA GLU A 168 -17.91 -3.72 27.31
C GLU A 168 -17.71 -2.68 26.20
N ALA A 169 -17.09 -1.55 26.53
CA ALA A 169 -16.74 -0.52 25.56
C ALA A 169 -15.72 -1.03 24.53
N MET A 170 -14.70 -1.80 24.97
CA MET A 170 -13.74 -2.45 24.07
C MET A 170 -14.46 -3.37 23.09
N ALA A 171 -15.31 -4.26 23.57
CA ALA A 171 -16.10 -5.16 22.73
C ALA A 171 -17.03 -4.39 21.77
N GLY A 172 -17.58 -3.26 22.21
CA GLY A 172 -18.38 -2.35 21.40
C GLY A 172 -17.59 -1.79 20.22
N LEU A 173 -16.39 -1.25 20.47
CA LEU A 173 -15.48 -0.72 19.43
C LEU A 173 -15.08 -1.78 18.42
N VAL A 174 -14.69 -2.95 18.86
CA VAL A 174 -14.33 -4.09 17.99
C VAL A 174 -15.50 -4.46 17.07
N ARG A 175 -16.72 -4.51 17.59
CA ARG A 175 -17.94 -4.82 16.84
C ARG A 175 -18.26 -3.74 15.78
N ILE A 176 -18.05 -2.46 16.11
CA ILE A 176 -18.27 -1.35 15.17
C ILE A 176 -17.23 -1.36 14.06
N ALA A 177 -15.98 -1.65 14.37
CA ALA A 177 -14.86 -1.67 13.42
C ALA A 177 -15.06 -2.68 12.29
N ARG A 178 -15.65 -3.85 12.55
CA ARG A 178 -15.93 -4.90 11.54
C ARG A 178 -14.75 -5.22 10.61
N GLY A 179 -13.53 -5.24 11.15
CA GLY A 179 -12.33 -5.51 10.37
C GLY A 179 -11.71 -4.30 9.66
N ASP A 180 -12.27 -3.10 9.83
CA ASP A 180 -11.81 -1.82 9.27
C ASP A 180 -11.30 -0.92 10.39
N MET A 181 -9.99 -0.64 10.41
CA MET A 181 -9.35 0.21 11.43
C MET A 181 -9.63 1.71 11.29
N ARG A 182 -10.33 2.14 10.26
CA ARG A 182 -10.71 3.56 10.06
C ARG A 182 -12.04 3.92 10.72
N ARG A 183 -12.78 2.94 11.22
CA ARG A 183 -14.06 3.11 11.91
C ARG A 183 -13.88 3.22 13.40
#